data_6e6535ce99f59e5c453d79b91b9578ff
#
_entry.id   6e6535ce99f59e5c453d79b91b9578ff
#
_cell.length_a   1.000
_cell.length_b   1.000
_cell.length_c   1.000
_cell.angle_alpha   90.00
_cell.angle_beta   90.00
_cell.angle_gamma   90.00
#
_symmetry.space_group_name_H-M   'P 1'
#
loop_
_entity.id
_entity.type
_entity.pdbx_description
1 polymer ?
#
loop_
_entity_poly.entity_id
_entity_poly.type
_entity_poly.pdbx_seq_one_letter_code
_entity_poly.pdbx_strand_id
1 'polypeptide(L)'
;RLQQGQICRLKVRRLLDGLVPEHTTPEQFNSWAVIDVLEPSVPCPPLEAVWEEYQKPVNIEDEVLGTLKLNRDFGLLDGKILWNEKEVSLALEIDLEDEETWDTVRSIAHKVMADRESWDKSMREFAAKELTGLANEWQADDDEKKNADPIAEEGFAQRITLSELSLTYEGDFTAYFDDDDMFWGHTVEVCGSLENGIESANIAG
;
A
#
# COMPACT_ATOMS: atom_id res chain seq x y z
N ARG A 1 -6.85 12.05 -27.08
CA ARG A 1 -6.28 11.63 -25.80
C ARG A 1 -5.50 10.35 -26.06
N LEU A 2 -4.23 10.28 -25.66
CA LEU A 2 -3.43 9.07 -25.75
C LEU A 2 -3.93 8.03 -24.74
N GLN A 3 -3.78 6.75 -25.06
CA GLN A 3 -4.14 5.63 -24.20
C GLN A 3 -2.87 4.92 -23.73
N GLN A 4 -2.95 4.24 -22.57
CA GLN A 4 -1.85 3.41 -22.09
C GLN A 4 -1.53 2.30 -23.10
N GLY A 5 -0.23 2.04 -23.32
CA GLY A 5 0.23 1.06 -24.30
C GLY A 5 0.15 1.52 -25.77
N GLN A 6 -0.36 2.72 -26.05
CA GLN A 6 -0.45 3.25 -27.39
C GLN A 6 0.93 3.70 -27.89
N ILE A 7 1.40 3.10 -29.00
CA ILE A 7 2.68 3.43 -29.61
C ILE A 7 2.49 4.65 -30.51
N CYS A 8 3.20 5.72 -30.20
CA CYS A 8 3.07 7.01 -30.87
C CYS A 8 4.39 7.48 -31.45
N ARG A 9 4.36 8.25 -32.56
CA ARG A 9 5.50 9.03 -33.03
C ARG A 9 5.40 10.44 -32.46
N LEU A 10 6.36 10.80 -31.62
CA LEU A 10 6.38 12.08 -30.93
C LEU A 10 7.53 12.96 -31.45
N LYS A 11 7.29 14.28 -31.56
CA LYS A 11 8.35 15.27 -31.62
C LYS A 11 8.68 15.69 -30.18
N VAL A 12 9.90 15.43 -29.77
CA VAL A 12 10.35 15.71 -28.39
C VAL A 12 11.58 16.62 -28.42
N ARG A 13 11.82 17.33 -27.33
CA ARG A 13 13.08 17.99 -27.04
C ARG A 13 13.53 17.64 -25.63
N ARG A 14 14.82 17.54 -25.41
CA ARG A 14 15.38 17.40 -24.07
C ARG A 14 15.04 18.66 -23.24
N LEU A 15 14.67 18.50 -21.98
CA LEU A 15 14.52 19.64 -21.07
C LEU A 15 15.89 20.30 -20.84
N LEU A 16 15.89 21.63 -20.71
CA LEU A 16 17.10 22.41 -20.49
C LEU A 16 17.59 22.17 -19.04
N ASP A 17 18.92 22.14 -18.85
CA ASP A 17 19.56 21.86 -17.55
C ASP A 17 19.09 22.80 -16.42
N GLY A 18 18.64 24.02 -16.72
CA GLY A 18 18.08 24.96 -15.73
C GLY A 18 16.68 24.61 -15.20
N LEU A 19 16.04 23.55 -15.70
CA LEU A 19 14.75 23.03 -15.24
C LEU A 19 14.90 21.74 -14.44
N VAL A 20 16.13 21.27 -14.22
CA VAL A 20 16.41 20.10 -13.38
C VAL A 20 16.20 20.49 -11.92
N PRO A 21 15.37 19.78 -11.13
CA PRO A 21 15.21 20.07 -9.71
C PRO A 21 16.53 19.98 -8.95
N GLU A 22 16.74 20.86 -7.96
CA GLU A 22 18.01 20.97 -7.20
C GLU A 22 18.49 19.67 -6.54
N HIS A 23 17.58 18.69 -6.35
CA HIS A 23 17.87 17.42 -5.69
C HIS A 23 18.02 16.24 -6.66
N THR A 24 18.09 16.50 -7.97
CA THR A 24 18.17 15.45 -9.01
C THR A 24 19.44 15.61 -9.81
N THR A 25 20.13 14.51 -10.13
CA THR A 25 21.26 14.56 -11.06
C THR A 25 20.78 14.59 -12.51
N PRO A 26 21.58 15.15 -13.47
CA PRO A 26 21.22 15.14 -14.89
C PRO A 26 20.99 13.73 -15.46
N GLU A 27 21.63 12.72 -14.89
CA GLU A 27 21.42 11.30 -15.27
C GLU A 27 20.08 10.76 -14.80
N GLN A 28 19.65 11.15 -13.60
CA GLN A 28 18.33 10.78 -13.04
C GLN A 28 17.19 11.57 -13.71
N PHE A 29 17.47 12.78 -14.18
CA PHE A 29 16.49 13.63 -14.84
C PHE A 29 16.57 13.51 -16.37
N ASN A 30 16.31 12.31 -16.90
CA ASN A 30 16.27 12.07 -18.33
C ASN A 30 14.89 12.43 -18.93
N SER A 31 14.45 13.66 -18.71
CA SER A 31 13.11 14.11 -19.07
C SER A 31 13.08 14.77 -20.46
N TRP A 32 12.07 14.41 -21.22
CA TRP A 32 11.80 14.94 -22.54
C TRP A 32 10.47 15.70 -22.55
N ALA A 33 10.48 16.91 -23.09
CA ALA A 33 9.24 17.62 -23.33
C ALA A 33 8.64 17.19 -24.66
N VAL A 34 7.41 16.72 -24.65
CA VAL A 34 6.65 16.45 -25.87
C VAL A 34 6.24 17.78 -26.48
N ILE A 35 6.67 18.03 -27.71
CA ILE A 35 6.35 19.23 -28.48
C ILE A 35 5.12 19.01 -29.34
N ASP A 36 5.01 17.80 -29.94
CA ASP A 36 3.92 17.47 -30.84
C ASP A 36 3.73 15.95 -30.91
N VAL A 37 2.50 15.51 -31.17
CA VAL A 37 2.17 14.12 -31.48
C VAL A 37 2.03 14.01 -33.00
N LEU A 38 3.09 13.53 -33.65
CA LEU A 38 3.14 13.45 -35.12
C LEU A 38 2.20 12.36 -35.65
N GLU A 39 2.18 11.21 -35.02
CA GLU A 39 1.32 10.09 -35.35
C GLU A 39 0.83 9.43 -34.04
N PRO A 40 -0.46 9.46 -33.74
CA PRO A 40 -0.99 8.93 -32.49
C PRO A 40 -1.05 7.40 -32.42
N SER A 41 -0.87 6.71 -33.54
CA SER A 41 -0.80 5.26 -33.61
C SER A 41 0.15 4.83 -34.70
N VAL A 42 1.23 4.14 -34.35
CA VAL A 42 2.27 3.71 -35.28
C VAL A 42 2.56 2.24 -35.06
N PRO A 43 2.55 1.39 -36.10
CA PRO A 43 3.03 0.01 -35.99
C PRO A 43 4.51 -0.01 -35.63
N CYS A 44 4.85 -0.74 -34.56
CA CYS A 44 6.23 -0.95 -34.14
C CYS A 44 6.36 -2.34 -33.48
N PRO A 45 6.55 -3.40 -34.30
CA PRO A 45 6.56 -4.78 -33.81
C PRO A 45 7.48 -5.03 -32.61
N PRO A 46 8.69 -4.43 -32.51
CA PRO A 46 9.51 -4.60 -31.32
C PRO A 46 8.87 -4.04 -30.02
N LEU A 47 8.21 -2.87 -30.09
CA LEU A 47 7.52 -2.29 -28.95
C LEU A 47 6.20 -3.00 -28.64
N GLU A 48 5.50 -3.48 -29.66
CA GLU A 48 4.30 -4.31 -29.52
C GLU A 48 4.63 -5.60 -28.76
N ALA A 49 5.73 -6.27 -29.10
CA ALA A 49 6.17 -7.48 -28.40
C ALA A 49 6.55 -7.21 -26.93
N VAL A 50 7.21 -6.09 -26.65
CA VAL A 50 7.51 -5.67 -25.27
C VAL A 50 6.23 -5.39 -24.49
N TRP A 51 5.26 -4.71 -25.12
CA TRP A 51 3.98 -4.41 -24.50
C TRP A 51 3.16 -5.67 -24.22
N GLU A 52 3.12 -6.62 -25.16
CA GLU A 52 2.46 -7.93 -24.97
C GLU A 52 3.10 -8.70 -23.79
N GLU A 53 4.42 -8.69 -23.66
CA GLU A 53 5.11 -9.33 -22.54
C GLU A 53 4.81 -8.62 -21.21
N TYR A 54 4.84 -7.28 -21.21
CA TYR A 54 4.52 -6.47 -20.03
C TYR A 54 3.10 -6.70 -19.52
N GLN A 55 2.14 -6.97 -20.39
CA GLN A 55 0.75 -7.23 -20.02
C GLN A 55 0.50 -8.63 -19.45
N LYS A 56 1.44 -9.55 -19.58
CA LYS A 56 1.25 -10.91 -19.04
C LYS A 56 1.11 -10.84 -17.52
N PRO A 57 0.07 -11.50 -16.96
CA PRO A 57 -0.07 -11.59 -15.53
C PRO A 57 1.10 -12.38 -14.93
N VAL A 58 1.68 -11.87 -13.85
CA VAL A 58 2.67 -12.60 -13.05
C VAL A 58 2.02 -12.96 -11.74
N ASN A 59 1.97 -14.25 -11.45
CA ASN A 59 1.49 -14.78 -10.17
C ASN A 59 2.63 -15.56 -9.52
N ILE A 60 2.76 -15.39 -8.21
CA ILE A 60 3.71 -16.11 -7.37
C ILE A 60 2.89 -16.94 -6.40
N GLU A 61 3.06 -18.26 -6.45
CA GLU A 61 2.45 -19.16 -5.46
C GLU A 61 3.35 -19.25 -4.23
N ASP A 62 2.82 -18.92 -3.08
CA ASP A 62 3.52 -18.95 -1.81
C ASP A 62 2.75 -19.81 -0.81
N GLU A 63 3.45 -20.69 -0.09
CA GLU A 63 2.82 -21.68 0.80
C GLU A 63 2.11 -21.03 2.02
N VAL A 64 2.54 -19.84 2.43
CA VAL A 64 2.03 -19.11 3.61
C VAL A 64 1.11 -17.96 3.20
N LEU A 65 1.48 -17.24 2.13
CA LEU A 65 0.81 -16.02 1.69
C LEU A 65 -0.23 -16.28 0.59
N GLY A 66 -0.29 -17.52 0.06
CA GLY A 66 -1.18 -17.87 -1.04
C GLY A 66 -0.69 -17.33 -2.38
N THR A 67 -1.62 -17.03 -3.29
CA THR A 67 -1.30 -16.49 -4.60
C THR A 67 -1.11 -14.99 -4.54
N LEU A 68 0.10 -14.52 -4.83
CA LEU A 68 0.44 -13.11 -4.97
C LEU A 68 0.44 -12.71 -6.45
N LYS A 69 -0.19 -11.58 -6.76
CA LYS A 69 -0.31 -11.05 -8.13
C LYS A 69 0.49 -9.78 -8.26
N LEU A 70 1.33 -9.73 -9.29
CA LEU A 70 2.10 -8.52 -9.59
C LEU A 70 1.20 -7.39 -10.09
N ASN A 71 1.21 -6.30 -9.38
CA ASN A 71 0.61 -5.02 -9.74
C ASN A 71 1.72 -4.04 -10.16
N ARG A 72 1.99 -3.98 -11.47
CA ARG A 72 3.08 -3.15 -12.01
C ARG A 72 2.83 -1.66 -11.89
N ASP A 73 1.56 -1.25 -11.84
CA ASP A 73 1.21 0.17 -11.78
C ASP A 73 1.61 0.80 -10.43
N PHE A 74 1.63 -0.01 -9.38
CA PHE A 74 1.96 0.42 -8.02
C PHE A 74 3.24 -0.19 -7.46
N GLY A 75 3.90 -1.11 -8.17
CA GLY A 75 5.08 -1.82 -7.64
C GLY A 75 4.74 -2.69 -6.44
N LEU A 76 3.64 -3.44 -6.53
CA LEU A 76 3.15 -4.28 -5.44
C LEU A 76 2.99 -5.74 -5.88
N LEU A 77 3.13 -6.64 -4.92
CA LEU A 77 2.57 -7.98 -4.98
C LEU A 77 1.30 -8.00 -4.12
N ASP A 78 0.16 -8.03 -4.79
CA ASP A 78 -1.15 -8.05 -4.14
C ASP A 78 -1.59 -9.47 -3.85
N GLY A 79 -2.08 -9.73 -2.65
CA GLY A 79 -2.59 -11.03 -2.23
C GLY A 79 -3.67 -10.95 -1.17
N LYS A 80 -4.04 -12.11 -0.66
CA LYS A 80 -4.96 -12.26 0.46
C LYS A 80 -4.42 -13.32 1.41
N ILE A 81 -4.41 -12.98 2.68
CA ILE A 81 -3.94 -13.87 3.75
C ILE A 81 -5.08 -14.20 4.72
N LEU A 82 -4.94 -15.30 5.42
CA LEU A 82 -5.82 -15.65 6.52
C LEU A 82 -5.20 -15.13 7.84
N TRP A 83 -5.75 -14.03 8.34
CA TRP A 83 -5.34 -13.38 9.59
C TRP A 83 -6.37 -13.65 10.68
N ASN A 84 -6.01 -14.49 11.67
CA ASN A 84 -6.92 -14.85 12.76
C ASN A 84 -8.33 -15.24 12.28
N GLU A 85 -8.40 -16.16 11.31
CA GLU A 85 -9.62 -16.70 10.68
C GLU A 85 -10.39 -15.71 9.77
N LYS A 86 -9.89 -14.50 9.56
CA LYS A 86 -10.45 -13.53 8.61
C LYS A 86 -9.56 -13.36 7.38
N GLU A 87 -10.17 -13.19 6.23
CA GLU A 87 -9.45 -12.84 5.00
C GLU A 87 -9.08 -11.35 5.06
N VAL A 88 -7.80 -11.06 4.89
CA VAL A 88 -7.19 -9.73 4.94
C VAL A 88 -6.44 -9.49 3.64
N SER A 89 -6.57 -8.30 3.07
CA SER A 89 -5.78 -7.88 1.91
C SER A 89 -4.30 -7.74 2.31
N LEU A 90 -3.41 -8.20 1.43
CA LEU A 90 -1.97 -8.09 1.61
C LEU A 90 -1.38 -7.33 0.43
N ALA A 91 -0.63 -6.26 0.70
CA ALA A 91 0.14 -5.50 -0.27
C ALA A 91 1.62 -5.55 0.11
N LEU A 92 2.46 -6.10 -0.76
CA LEU A 92 3.90 -6.19 -0.55
C LEU A 92 4.60 -5.26 -1.54
N GLU A 93 5.24 -4.20 -1.05
CA GLU A 93 5.97 -3.25 -1.87
C GLU A 93 7.26 -3.87 -2.41
N ILE A 94 7.49 -3.68 -3.71
CA ILE A 94 8.65 -4.20 -4.42
C ILE A 94 9.26 -3.14 -5.33
N ASP A 95 10.55 -3.28 -5.64
CA ASP A 95 11.16 -2.60 -6.76
C ASP A 95 11.03 -3.47 -8.02
N LEU A 96 10.40 -2.93 -9.06
CA LEU A 96 10.21 -3.63 -10.34
C LEU A 96 11.52 -3.88 -11.10
N GLU A 97 12.57 -3.12 -10.79
CA GLU A 97 13.90 -3.23 -11.41
C GLU A 97 14.85 -4.13 -10.59
N ASP A 98 14.46 -4.49 -9.34
CA ASP A 98 15.25 -5.32 -8.43
C ASP A 98 14.44 -6.49 -7.86
N GLU A 99 14.58 -7.66 -8.46
CA GLU A 99 13.88 -8.88 -8.04
C GLU A 99 14.29 -9.38 -6.63
N GLU A 100 15.43 -8.95 -6.07
CA GLU A 100 15.83 -9.30 -4.71
C GLU A 100 14.87 -8.72 -3.67
N THR A 101 14.24 -7.59 -3.97
CA THR A 101 13.24 -6.96 -3.10
C THR A 101 11.98 -7.84 -2.96
N TRP A 102 11.64 -8.60 -3.99
CA TRP A 102 10.47 -9.49 -4.00
C TRP A 102 10.63 -10.66 -3.01
N ASP A 103 11.81 -11.25 -2.96
CA ASP A 103 12.12 -12.32 -2.01
C ASP A 103 12.26 -11.75 -0.59
N THR A 104 12.83 -10.56 -0.48
CA THR A 104 13.01 -9.87 0.80
C THR A 104 11.68 -9.56 1.45
N VAL A 105 10.74 -8.92 0.76
CA VAL A 105 9.44 -8.55 1.34
C VAL A 105 8.58 -9.78 1.66
N ARG A 106 8.64 -10.86 0.85
CA ARG A 106 7.97 -12.12 1.17
C ARG A 106 8.54 -12.76 2.44
N SER A 107 9.86 -12.73 2.62
CA SER A 107 10.51 -13.20 3.85
C SER A 107 10.09 -12.39 5.09
N ILE A 108 9.90 -11.08 4.93
CA ILE A 108 9.36 -10.20 5.96
C ILE A 108 7.92 -10.59 6.28
N ALA A 109 7.07 -10.76 5.27
CA ALA A 109 5.69 -11.19 5.44
C ALA A 109 5.57 -12.55 6.15
N HIS A 110 6.43 -13.50 5.83
CA HIS A 110 6.49 -14.80 6.54
C HIS A 110 6.80 -14.63 8.03
N LYS A 111 7.70 -13.71 8.42
CA LYS A 111 8.01 -13.45 9.83
C LYS A 111 6.81 -12.84 10.56
N VAL A 112 6.13 -11.90 9.93
CA VAL A 112 4.91 -11.29 10.48
C VAL A 112 3.81 -12.34 10.64
N MET A 113 3.60 -13.18 9.63
CA MET A 113 2.60 -14.26 9.68
C MET A 113 2.90 -15.31 10.75
N ALA A 114 4.18 -15.61 11.01
CA ALA A 114 4.58 -16.57 12.03
C ALA A 114 4.23 -16.10 13.46
N ASP A 115 4.20 -14.79 13.70
CA ASP A 115 3.89 -14.16 14.99
C ASP A 115 2.64 -13.25 14.93
N ARG A 116 1.71 -13.55 14.02
CA ARG A 116 0.56 -12.71 13.72
C ARG A 116 -0.35 -12.42 14.92
N GLU A 117 -0.47 -13.36 15.84
CA GLU A 117 -1.31 -13.18 17.05
C GLU A 117 -0.71 -12.11 17.97
N SER A 118 0.62 -12.08 18.11
CA SER A 118 1.34 -11.07 18.89
C SER A 118 1.26 -9.70 18.22
N TRP A 119 1.45 -9.66 16.89
CA TRP A 119 1.31 -8.43 16.10
C TRP A 119 -0.10 -7.86 16.17
N ASP A 120 -1.13 -8.68 15.95
CA ASP A 120 -2.54 -8.26 16.00
C ASP A 120 -2.87 -7.64 17.35
N LYS A 121 -2.51 -8.34 18.43
CA LYS A 121 -2.74 -7.86 19.79
C LYS A 121 -2.05 -6.53 20.04
N SER A 122 -0.77 -6.43 19.70
CA SER A 122 0.03 -5.24 19.97
C SER A 122 -0.48 -4.02 19.16
N MET A 123 -0.84 -4.21 17.89
CA MET A 123 -1.42 -3.15 17.07
C MET A 123 -2.75 -2.64 17.61
N ARG A 124 -3.64 -3.54 18.06
CA ARG A 124 -4.93 -3.17 18.64
C ARG A 124 -4.79 -2.46 19.97
N GLU A 125 -3.90 -2.94 20.83
CA GLU A 125 -3.64 -2.30 22.14
C GLU A 125 -3.03 -0.91 21.96
N PHE A 126 -2.11 -0.75 21.00
CA PHE A 126 -1.51 0.54 20.68
C PHE A 126 -2.56 1.52 20.13
N ALA A 127 -3.34 1.09 19.13
CA ALA A 127 -4.40 1.91 18.55
C ALA A 127 -5.44 2.32 19.62
N ALA A 128 -5.83 1.39 20.51
CA ALA A 128 -6.75 1.69 21.59
C ALA A 128 -6.21 2.77 22.52
N LYS A 129 -4.95 2.67 22.93
CA LYS A 129 -4.31 3.66 23.80
C LYS A 129 -4.29 5.05 23.18
N GLU A 130 -4.02 5.16 21.88
CA GLU A 130 -3.90 6.44 21.19
C GLU A 130 -5.27 7.02 20.79
N LEU A 131 -6.26 6.19 20.43
CA LEU A 131 -7.47 6.65 19.72
C LEU A 131 -8.77 6.53 20.54
N THR A 132 -8.80 5.82 21.69
CA THR A 132 -10.04 5.67 22.48
C THR A 132 -10.59 7.02 22.95
N GLY A 133 -9.72 7.97 23.33
CA GLY A 133 -10.15 9.32 23.69
C GLY A 133 -10.89 10.01 22.55
N LEU A 134 -10.33 9.96 21.36
CA LEU A 134 -10.92 10.54 20.15
C LEU A 134 -12.23 9.84 19.75
N ALA A 135 -12.30 8.50 19.88
CA ALA A 135 -13.53 7.75 19.62
C ALA A 135 -14.67 8.17 20.55
N ASN A 136 -14.36 8.45 21.82
CA ASN A 136 -15.34 8.97 22.77
C ASN A 136 -15.78 10.41 22.45
N GLU A 137 -14.89 11.26 21.92
CA GLU A 137 -15.26 12.59 21.46
C GLU A 137 -16.23 12.49 20.28
N TRP A 138 -15.95 11.64 19.28
CA TRP A 138 -16.83 11.41 18.13
C TRP A 138 -18.16 10.80 18.56
N GLN A 139 -18.16 9.86 19.52
CA GLN A 139 -19.40 9.30 20.08
C GLN A 139 -20.26 10.37 20.75
N ALA A 140 -19.67 11.34 21.45
CA ALA A 140 -20.40 12.41 22.11
C ALA A 140 -21.04 13.39 21.11
N ASP A 141 -20.46 13.54 19.93
CA ASP A 141 -20.98 14.37 18.85
C ASP A 141 -22.06 13.66 18.00
N ASP A 142 -22.21 12.34 18.14
CA ASP A 142 -23.22 11.55 17.46
C ASP A 142 -24.56 11.59 18.22
N ASP A 143 -25.59 12.18 17.63
CA ASP A 143 -26.92 12.32 18.24
C ASP A 143 -27.57 10.99 18.66
N GLU A 144 -27.22 9.89 18.00
CA GLU A 144 -27.74 8.55 18.31
C GLU A 144 -26.94 7.86 19.41
N LYS A 145 -25.65 8.14 19.53
CA LYS A 145 -24.69 7.43 20.41
C LYS A 145 -24.27 8.26 21.63
N LYS A 146 -24.54 9.56 21.69
CA LYS A 146 -24.06 10.49 22.75
C LYS A 146 -24.46 10.13 24.18
N ASN A 147 -25.44 9.26 24.37
CA ASN A 147 -25.87 8.80 25.70
C ASN A 147 -25.40 7.37 26.01
N ALA A 148 -24.60 6.74 25.13
CA ALA A 148 -24.03 5.45 25.38
C ALA A 148 -22.89 5.54 26.41
N ASP A 149 -22.55 4.41 27.03
CA ASP A 149 -21.40 4.35 27.93
C ASP A 149 -20.10 4.63 27.17
N PRO A 150 -19.12 5.31 27.79
CA PRO A 150 -17.85 5.57 27.17
C PRO A 150 -17.15 4.27 26.74
N ILE A 151 -16.51 4.31 25.58
CA ILE A 151 -15.69 3.22 25.07
C ILE A 151 -14.43 3.12 25.93
N ALA A 152 -14.16 1.93 26.48
CA ALA A 152 -12.90 1.64 27.16
C ALA A 152 -11.85 1.14 26.14
N GLU A 153 -10.54 1.28 26.45
CA GLU A 153 -9.46 0.82 25.56
C GLU A 153 -9.61 -0.66 25.17
N GLU A 154 -9.97 -1.53 26.12
CA GLU A 154 -10.21 -2.94 25.82
C GLU A 154 -11.38 -3.13 24.84
N GLY A 155 -12.46 -2.37 25.01
CA GLY A 155 -13.61 -2.39 24.11
C GLY A 155 -13.26 -1.86 22.71
N PHE A 156 -12.45 -0.81 22.63
CA PHE A 156 -11.92 -0.30 21.35
C PHE A 156 -11.11 -1.37 20.63
N ALA A 157 -10.11 -1.95 21.33
CA ALA A 157 -9.22 -2.98 20.75
C ALA A 157 -9.98 -4.22 20.25
N GLN A 158 -11.10 -4.59 20.88
CA GLN A 158 -11.92 -5.72 20.44
C GLN A 158 -12.78 -5.39 19.21
N ARG A 159 -13.13 -4.13 19.00
CA ARG A 159 -14.02 -3.68 17.93
C ARG A 159 -13.32 -3.53 16.60
N ILE A 160 -12.11 -2.97 16.57
CA ILE A 160 -11.39 -2.79 15.31
C ILE A 160 -11.01 -4.15 14.68
N THR A 161 -11.05 -4.22 13.35
CA THR A 161 -10.78 -5.46 12.62
C THR A 161 -9.81 -5.19 11.48
N LEU A 162 -8.68 -5.90 11.44
CA LEU A 162 -7.71 -5.77 10.34
C LEU A 162 -8.37 -6.08 9.00
N SER A 163 -8.27 -5.18 8.05
CA SER A 163 -8.78 -5.28 6.68
C SER A 163 -7.66 -5.35 5.65
N GLU A 164 -6.55 -4.65 5.89
CA GLU A 164 -5.40 -4.66 4.99
C GLU A 164 -4.09 -4.55 5.77
N LEU A 165 -3.07 -5.25 5.28
CA LEU A 165 -1.69 -5.17 5.75
C LEU A 165 -0.78 -4.87 4.56
N SER A 166 -0.06 -3.75 4.63
CA SER A 166 0.97 -3.38 3.68
C SER A 166 2.36 -3.53 4.32
N LEU A 167 3.31 -4.10 3.57
CA LEU A 167 4.69 -4.31 4.01
C LEU A 167 5.65 -3.81 2.93
N THR A 168 6.75 -3.17 3.34
CA THR A 168 7.84 -2.78 2.45
C THR A 168 9.01 -3.74 2.55
N TYR A 169 9.85 -3.79 1.53
CA TYR A 169 11.10 -4.57 1.58
C TYR A 169 12.15 -3.98 2.54
N GLU A 170 11.94 -2.75 3.02
CA GLU A 170 12.76 -2.12 4.06
C GLU A 170 12.35 -2.56 5.47
N GLY A 171 11.18 -3.19 5.61
CA GLY A 171 10.67 -3.74 6.86
C GLY A 171 9.65 -2.86 7.56
N ASP A 172 9.18 -1.80 6.92
CA ASP A 172 8.08 -0.99 7.41
C ASP A 172 6.74 -1.68 7.16
N PHE A 173 5.76 -1.35 7.98
CA PHE A 173 4.40 -1.83 7.79
C PHE A 173 3.37 -0.72 8.01
N THR A 174 2.24 -0.88 7.33
CA THR A 174 0.99 -0.14 7.59
C THR A 174 -0.15 -1.15 7.67
N ALA A 175 -0.87 -1.13 8.76
CA ALA A 175 -2.03 -1.99 9.01
C ALA A 175 -3.28 -1.13 9.09
N TYR A 176 -4.29 -1.44 8.27
CA TYR A 176 -5.57 -0.75 8.24
C TYR A 176 -6.64 -1.60 8.90
N PHE A 177 -7.38 -0.99 9.82
CA PHE A 177 -8.45 -1.65 10.54
C PHE A 177 -9.76 -0.95 10.25
N ASP A 178 -10.82 -1.74 10.02
CA ASP A 178 -12.19 -1.25 10.05
C ASP A 178 -12.52 -0.79 11.46
N ASP A 179 -13.16 0.36 11.59
CA ASP A 179 -13.38 1.08 12.86
C ASP A 179 -14.64 0.67 13.62
N ASP A 180 -15.46 -0.24 13.10
CA ASP A 180 -16.77 -0.60 13.66
C ASP A 180 -17.66 0.64 13.92
N ASP A 181 -17.63 1.60 12.99
CA ASP A 181 -18.41 2.85 13.02
C ASP A 181 -18.14 3.72 14.27
N MET A 182 -16.92 3.65 14.81
CA MET A 182 -16.44 4.54 15.87
C MET A 182 -16.06 5.91 15.34
N PHE A 183 -15.58 5.94 14.08
CA PHE A 183 -15.17 7.13 13.35
C PHE A 183 -15.94 7.30 12.05
N TRP A 184 -17.23 6.91 12.04
CA TRP A 184 -18.16 7.10 10.92
C TRP A 184 -17.69 6.46 9.61
N GLY A 185 -17.01 5.34 9.71
CA GLY A 185 -16.51 4.56 8.56
C GLY A 185 -15.14 5.02 8.04
N HIS A 186 -14.40 5.83 8.80
CA HIS A 186 -12.99 6.03 8.56
C HIS A 186 -12.19 4.78 8.97
N THR A 187 -10.97 4.66 8.47
CA THR A 187 -10.08 3.54 8.74
C THR A 187 -9.11 3.90 9.87
N VAL A 188 -8.89 2.99 10.82
CA VAL A 188 -7.79 3.11 11.77
C VAL A 188 -6.51 2.61 11.11
N GLU A 189 -5.51 3.47 11.03
CA GLU A 189 -4.20 3.19 10.47
C GLU A 189 -3.17 3.02 11.58
N VAL A 190 -2.42 1.92 11.55
CA VAL A 190 -1.31 1.64 12.48
C VAL A 190 -0.04 1.43 11.69
N CYS A 191 0.98 2.24 11.95
CA CYS A 191 2.26 2.18 11.27
C CYS A 191 3.39 1.81 12.22
N GLY A 192 4.44 1.21 11.65
CA GLY A 192 5.65 0.88 12.36
C GLY A 192 6.63 0.11 11.49
N SER A 193 7.63 -0.50 12.13
CA SER A 193 8.61 -1.32 11.44
C SER A 193 8.92 -2.60 12.24
N LEU A 194 9.48 -3.60 11.58
CA LEU A 194 9.90 -4.82 12.23
C LEU A 194 11.06 -4.57 13.22
N GLU A 195 11.84 -3.51 12.99
CA GLU A 195 12.98 -3.14 13.84
C GLU A 195 12.53 -2.37 15.09
N ASN A 196 11.63 -1.38 14.93
CA ASN A 196 11.25 -0.47 16.01
C ASN A 196 9.91 -0.85 16.67
N GLY A 197 9.14 -1.76 16.08
CA GLY A 197 7.80 -2.10 16.51
C GLY A 197 6.76 -1.09 16.01
N ILE A 198 5.69 -0.88 16.79
CA ILE A 198 4.59 0.03 16.43
C ILE A 198 4.97 1.46 16.82
N GLU A 199 4.82 2.40 15.87
CA GLU A 199 5.29 3.79 16.02
C GLU A 199 4.14 4.79 16.10
N SER A 200 3.03 4.53 15.40
CA SER A 200 1.89 5.45 15.38
C SER A 200 0.56 4.76 15.13
N ALA A 201 -0.51 5.41 15.57
CA ALA A 201 -1.88 5.06 15.20
C ALA A 201 -2.66 6.34 14.90
N ASN A 202 -3.39 6.38 13.80
CA ASN A 202 -4.14 7.53 13.31
C ASN A 202 -5.47 7.10 12.70
N ILE A 203 -6.29 8.07 12.31
CA ILE A 203 -7.47 7.86 11.46
C ILE A 203 -7.10 8.25 10.04
N ALA A 204 -7.41 7.40 9.06
CA ALA A 204 -7.22 7.64 7.63
C ALA A 204 -8.58 7.64 6.90
N GLY A 205 -8.72 8.51 5.87
CA GLY A 205 -9.92 8.58 5.02
C GLY A 205 -10.48 9.98 4.88
#